data_80e502f0fdc5ce421e6de10d9b232d55
#
_entry.id   80e502f0fdc5ce421e6de10d9b232d55
#
_cell.length_a   1.000
_cell.length_b   1.000
_cell.length_c   1.000
_cell.angle_alpha   90.00
_cell.angle_beta   90.00
_cell.angle_gamma   90.00
#
_symmetry.space_group_name_H-M   'P 1'
#
loop_
_entity.id
_entity.type
_entity.pdbx_description
1 polymer ?
#
loop_
_entity_poly.entity_id
_entity_poly.type
_entity_poly.pdbx_seq_one_letter_code
_entity_poly.pdbx_strand_id
1 'polypeptide(L)' 'YTQQELADIILQVAAGEKGYEDLLAWLLTHQL' A
#
# COMPACT_ATOMS: atom_id res chain seq x y z
N TYR A 1 0.64 -9.40 -4.92
CA TYR A 1 0.89 -8.07 -5.50
C TYR A 1 2.23 -8.04 -6.20
N THR A 2 2.44 -7.03 -7.03
CA THR A 2 3.70 -6.83 -7.72
C THR A 2 4.51 -5.75 -7.01
N GLN A 3 5.80 -5.63 -7.37
CA GLN A 3 6.65 -4.56 -6.84
C GLN A 3 6.09 -3.19 -7.23
N GLN A 4 5.53 -3.08 -8.43
CA GLN A 4 4.96 -1.83 -8.90
C GLN A 4 3.76 -1.42 -8.03
N GLU A 5 2.89 -2.37 -7.74
CA GLU A 5 1.73 -2.09 -6.89
C GLU A 5 2.15 -1.69 -5.48
N LEU A 6 3.14 -2.37 -4.93
CA LEU A 6 3.64 -2.04 -3.60
C LEU A 6 4.25 -0.64 -3.59
N ALA A 7 5.03 -0.30 -4.61
CA ALA A 7 5.62 1.03 -4.70
C ALA A 7 4.55 2.10 -4.76
N ASP A 8 3.48 1.87 -5.51
CA ASP A 8 2.39 2.83 -5.64
C ASP A 8 1.71 3.10 -4.30
N ILE A 9 1.40 2.05 -3.54
CA ILE A 9 0.74 2.24 -2.24
C ILE A 9 1.66 2.92 -1.24
N ILE A 10 2.96 2.61 -1.29
CA ILE A 10 3.92 3.25 -0.40
C ILE A 10 4.01 4.74 -0.70
N LEU A 11 4.01 5.11 -1.98
CA LEU A 11 4.03 6.52 -2.37
C LEU A 11 2.79 7.24 -1.88
N GLN A 12 1.63 6.60 -1.94
CA GLN A 12 0.39 7.21 -1.46
C GLN A 12 0.43 7.44 0.05
N VAL A 13 0.98 6.50 0.80
CA VAL A 13 1.13 6.66 2.24
C VAL A 13 2.12 7.78 2.54
N ALA A 14 3.22 7.83 1.83
CA ALA A 14 4.23 8.87 2.03
C ALA A 14 3.71 10.26 1.69
N ALA A 15 2.82 10.34 0.70
CA ALA A 15 2.22 11.61 0.29
C ALA A 15 1.08 12.06 1.21
N GLY A 16 0.69 11.21 2.17
CA GLY A 16 -0.38 11.54 3.08
C GLY A 16 -1.77 11.28 2.53
N GLU A 17 -1.86 10.63 1.38
CA GLU A 17 -3.16 10.30 0.78
C GLU A 17 -3.81 9.11 1.47
N LYS A 18 -3.01 8.24 2.06
CA LYS A 18 -3.48 7.06 2.79
C LYS A 18 -2.73 6.92 4.10
N GLY A 19 -3.40 6.35 5.10
CA GLY A 19 -2.77 6.09 6.38
C GLY A 19 -2.04 4.77 6.39
N TYR A 20 -1.23 4.56 7.42
CA TYR A 20 -0.50 3.32 7.58
C TYR A 20 -1.44 2.11 7.69
N GLU A 21 -2.59 2.32 8.33
CA GLU A 21 -3.60 1.26 8.44
C GLU A 21 -4.12 0.82 7.09
N ASP A 22 -4.24 1.76 6.17
CA ASP A 22 -4.67 1.44 4.80
C ASP A 22 -3.64 0.55 4.11
N LEU A 23 -2.35 0.82 4.34
CA LEU A 23 -1.28 0.00 3.81
C LEU A 23 -1.36 -1.43 4.35
N LEU A 24 -1.58 -1.57 5.64
CA LEU A 24 -1.68 -2.89 6.25
C LEU A 24 -2.87 -3.67 5.70
N ALA A 25 -4.02 -3.02 5.58
CA ALA A 25 -5.21 -3.66 5.03
C ALA A 25 -4.98 -4.07 3.57
N TRP A 26 -4.34 -3.21 2.80
CA TRP A 26 -4.02 -3.49 1.41
C TRP A 26 -3.12 -4.73 1.29
N LEU A 27 -2.09 -4.79 2.13
CA LEU A 27 -1.17 -5.93 2.13
C LEU A 27 -1.90 -7.23 2.43
N LEU A 28 -2.77 -7.23 3.43
CA LEU A 28 -3.53 -8.42 3.80
C LEU A 28 -4.42 -8.89 2.65
N THR A 29 -4.99 -7.95 1.92
CA THR A 29 -5.89 -8.25 0.81
C THR A 29 -5.13 -8.72 -0.43
N HIS A 30 -3.90 -8.29 -0.60
CA HIS A 30 -3.13 -8.52 -1.83
C HIS A 30 -1.91 -9.42 -1.62
N GLN A 31 -1.96 -10.29 -0.63
CA GLN A 31 -0.81 -11.13 -0.29
C GLN A 31 -0.44 -12.17 -1.35
N LEU A 32 -1.28 -12.47 -2.27
CA LEU A 32 -0.96 -13.50 -3.27
C LEU A 32 -0.25 -12.91 -4.49
#